data_5f63876a4de5bd4ab30667d29689f0e9
#
_entry.id   5f63876a4de5bd4ab30667d29689f0e9
#
_cell.length_a   1.000
_cell.length_b   1.000
_cell.length_c   1.000
_cell.angle_alpha   90.00
_cell.angle_beta   90.00
_cell.angle_gamma   90.00
#
_symmetry.space_group_name_H-M   'P 1'
#
loop_
_entity.id
_entity.type
_entity.pdbx_description
1 polymer ?
#
loop_
_entity_poly.entity_id
_entity_poly.type
_entity_poly.pdbx_seq_one_letter_code
_entity_poly.pdbx_strand_id
1 'polypeptide(L)'
;FINSTYEQLMAFEIVPFAEAIKNGCKMIMSGHIQFPNIEKEAVISKQDKSRYTLPATLSKRFLTDILRNELGFEGVVITDSMQMQAISSHVGSELANILAINAGVDILLMCTSLRSLKDEAKLKAIIDNIVSAVEDGRIPMERIDESTLRVLKLKKALGLFDAPAIDVEAAVANALSIVGCQENRAAERLI
;
A
#
# COMPACT_ATOMS: atom_id res chain seq x y z
N PHE A 1 -16.65 6.90 -4.35
CA PHE A 1 -16.80 5.69 -5.18
C PHE A 1 -16.88 6.06 -6.65
N ILE A 2 -16.54 5.10 -7.53
CA ILE A 2 -16.55 5.24 -8.98
C ILE A 2 -17.49 4.17 -9.57
N ASN A 3 -18.39 4.61 -10.45
CA ASN A 3 -19.42 3.73 -11.06
C ASN A 3 -19.01 3.16 -12.42
N SER A 4 -17.71 3.13 -12.76
CA SER A 4 -17.22 2.52 -13.98
C SER A 4 -17.59 1.04 -14.05
N THR A 5 -17.92 0.55 -15.24
CA THR A 5 -17.93 -0.89 -15.52
C THR A 5 -16.49 -1.41 -15.59
N TYR A 6 -16.34 -2.73 -15.59
CA TYR A 6 -15.01 -3.35 -15.77
C TYR A 6 -14.36 -2.92 -17.10
N GLU A 7 -15.13 -2.91 -18.19
CA GLU A 7 -14.65 -2.51 -19.52
C GLU A 7 -14.20 -1.04 -19.55
N GLN A 8 -14.95 -0.14 -18.90
CA GLN A 8 -14.59 1.27 -18.77
C GLN A 8 -13.31 1.44 -17.94
N LEU A 9 -13.22 0.75 -16.79
CA LEU A 9 -12.03 0.77 -15.94
C LEU A 9 -10.77 0.35 -16.74
N MET A 10 -10.85 -0.77 -17.46
CA MET A 10 -9.74 -1.32 -18.25
C MET A 10 -9.36 -0.41 -19.43
N ALA A 11 -10.34 0.28 -20.03
CA ALA A 11 -10.12 1.16 -21.18
C ALA A 11 -9.54 2.52 -20.81
N PHE A 12 -9.63 2.95 -19.54
CA PHE A 12 -9.22 4.30 -19.15
C PHE A 12 -8.34 4.31 -17.91
N GLU A 13 -8.87 3.97 -16.72
CA GLU A 13 -8.16 4.15 -15.46
C GLU A 13 -6.96 3.19 -15.31
N ILE A 14 -7.04 1.98 -15.88
CA ILE A 14 -5.99 0.95 -15.80
C ILE A 14 -4.88 1.16 -16.84
N VAL A 15 -5.11 1.88 -17.91
CA VAL A 15 -4.13 2.08 -18.99
C VAL A 15 -2.76 2.57 -18.48
N PRO A 16 -2.65 3.61 -17.65
CA PRO A 16 -1.35 4.06 -17.14
C PRO A 16 -0.66 3.02 -16.25
N PHE A 17 -1.43 2.21 -15.50
CA PHE A 17 -0.86 1.13 -14.69
C PHE A 17 -0.31 0.00 -15.57
N ALA A 18 -1.05 -0.41 -16.59
CA ALA A 18 -0.61 -1.42 -17.55
C ALA A 18 0.70 -1.00 -18.25
N GLU A 19 0.79 0.26 -18.70
CA GLU A 19 2.00 0.78 -19.30
C GLU A 19 3.17 0.90 -18.29
N ALA A 20 2.91 1.30 -17.05
CA ALA A 20 3.92 1.33 -16.01
C ALA A 20 4.46 -0.08 -15.70
N ILE A 21 3.59 -1.08 -15.61
CA ILE A 21 3.99 -2.49 -15.40
C ILE A 21 4.86 -2.98 -16.54
N LYS A 22 4.44 -2.77 -17.78
CA LYS A 22 5.18 -3.12 -18.99
C LYS A 22 6.57 -2.48 -19.06
N ASN A 23 6.71 -1.26 -18.51
CA ASN A 23 7.97 -0.54 -18.41
C ASN A 23 8.74 -0.83 -17.10
N GLY A 24 8.38 -1.88 -16.37
CA GLY A 24 9.15 -2.40 -15.24
C GLY A 24 8.92 -1.68 -13.92
N CYS A 25 7.75 -1.09 -13.71
CA CYS A 25 7.34 -0.55 -12.41
C CYS A 25 7.53 -1.59 -11.31
N LYS A 26 8.19 -1.20 -10.21
CA LYS A 26 8.55 -2.14 -9.13
C LYS A 26 7.60 -2.10 -7.95
N MET A 27 6.83 -1.02 -7.80
CA MET A 27 5.90 -0.85 -6.69
C MET A 27 4.65 -0.08 -7.15
N ILE A 28 3.49 -0.52 -6.71
CA ILE A 28 2.20 0.13 -6.98
C ILE A 28 1.50 0.40 -5.64
N MET A 29 0.98 1.61 -5.48
CA MET A 29 0.15 1.97 -4.33
C MET A 29 -1.32 1.78 -4.68
N SER A 30 -2.05 1.04 -3.84
CA SER A 30 -3.50 0.87 -3.96
C SER A 30 -4.25 2.04 -3.31
N GLY A 31 -5.41 2.39 -3.87
CA GLY A 31 -6.26 3.46 -3.34
C GLY A 31 -7.51 2.93 -2.63
N HIS A 32 -8.03 3.71 -1.67
CA HIS A 32 -9.25 3.37 -0.92
C HIS A 32 -10.52 3.77 -1.70
N ILE A 33 -10.57 3.38 -2.97
CA ILE A 33 -11.65 3.72 -3.89
C ILE A 33 -12.59 2.52 -4.04
N GLN A 34 -13.90 2.77 -3.93
CA GLN A 34 -14.91 1.74 -4.14
C GLN A 34 -15.37 1.73 -5.60
N PHE A 35 -15.52 0.53 -6.16
CA PHE A 35 -16.04 0.26 -7.50
C PHE A 35 -17.19 -0.75 -7.41
N PRO A 36 -18.40 -0.34 -7.00
CA PRO A 36 -19.50 -1.27 -6.68
C PRO A 36 -20.01 -2.06 -7.89
N ASN A 37 -19.72 -1.62 -9.11
CA ASN A 37 -20.05 -2.39 -10.31
C ASN A 37 -19.09 -3.58 -10.54
N ILE A 38 -17.87 -3.53 -10.00
CA ILE A 38 -16.81 -4.51 -10.20
C ILE A 38 -16.62 -5.36 -8.95
N GLU A 39 -16.47 -4.71 -7.77
CA GLU A 39 -16.33 -5.39 -6.49
C GLU A 39 -17.70 -5.71 -5.90
N LYS A 40 -17.92 -6.99 -5.54
CA LYS A 40 -19.19 -7.47 -4.99
C LYS A 40 -19.10 -7.80 -3.49
N GLU A 41 -17.87 -7.95 -2.97
CA GLU A 41 -17.66 -8.16 -1.55
C GLU A 41 -17.89 -6.87 -0.76
N ALA A 42 -18.43 -7.03 0.44
CA ALA A 42 -18.77 -5.90 1.29
C ALA A 42 -18.72 -6.33 2.77
N VAL A 43 -18.57 -5.34 3.63
CA VAL A 43 -18.72 -5.49 5.09
C VAL A 43 -19.87 -4.61 5.59
N ILE A 44 -20.27 -4.84 6.82
CA ILE A 44 -21.17 -3.91 7.50
C ILE A 44 -20.32 -2.78 8.09
N SER A 45 -20.57 -1.57 7.64
CA SER A 45 -19.88 -0.38 8.11
C SER A 45 -20.02 -0.22 9.62
N LYS A 46 -18.90 -0.01 10.31
CA LYS A 46 -18.91 0.29 11.75
C LYS A 46 -19.53 1.65 12.05
N GLN A 47 -19.42 2.59 11.09
CA GLN A 47 -19.87 3.97 11.26
C GLN A 47 -21.40 4.11 11.25
N ASP A 48 -22.06 3.54 10.24
CA ASP A 48 -23.49 3.77 9.97
C ASP A 48 -24.31 2.49 9.79
N LYS A 49 -23.69 1.31 9.95
CA LYS A 49 -24.32 0.00 9.80
C LYS A 49 -24.82 -0.31 8.38
N SER A 50 -24.49 0.50 7.40
CA SER A 50 -24.81 0.25 5.99
C SER A 50 -23.91 -0.83 5.39
N ARG A 51 -24.30 -1.35 4.21
CA ARG A 51 -23.44 -2.19 3.41
C ARG A 51 -22.33 -1.36 2.79
N TYR A 52 -21.08 -1.66 3.14
CA TYR A 52 -19.89 -0.97 2.65
C TYR A 52 -19.12 -1.90 1.69
N THR A 53 -19.19 -1.61 0.39
CA THR A 53 -18.43 -2.35 -0.62
C THR A 53 -16.94 -2.21 -0.34
N LEU A 54 -16.17 -3.28 -0.45
CA LEU A 54 -14.74 -3.21 -0.19
C LEU A 54 -14.05 -2.25 -1.18
N PRO A 55 -13.21 -1.33 -0.71
CA PRO A 55 -12.41 -0.49 -1.59
C PRO A 55 -11.30 -1.33 -2.24
N ALA A 56 -10.73 -0.86 -3.35
CA ALA A 56 -9.71 -1.58 -4.12
C ALA A 56 -8.55 -2.10 -3.26
N THR A 57 -8.13 -1.36 -2.24
CA THR A 57 -7.09 -1.78 -1.28
C THR A 57 -7.43 -3.07 -0.51
N LEU A 58 -8.71 -3.35 -0.28
CA LEU A 58 -9.18 -4.51 0.47
C LEU A 58 -9.77 -5.59 -0.46
N SER A 59 -9.73 -5.39 -1.76
CA SER A 59 -10.40 -6.22 -2.76
C SER A 59 -9.43 -7.20 -3.42
N LYS A 60 -9.69 -8.49 -3.25
CA LYS A 60 -9.00 -9.55 -3.97
C LYS A 60 -9.21 -9.42 -5.48
N ARG A 61 -10.41 -9.02 -5.90
CA ARG A 61 -10.73 -8.79 -7.32
C ARG A 61 -9.77 -7.77 -7.95
N PHE A 62 -9.45 -6.67 -7.26
CA PHE A 62 -8.54 -5.65 -7.78
C PHE A 62 -7.07 -6.06 -7.68
N LEU A 63 -6.62 -6.54 -6.51
CA LEU A 63 -5.19 -6.72 -6.27
C LEU A 63 -4.67 -8.09 -6.75
N THR A 64 -5.48 -9.12 -6.64
CA THR A 64 -5.08 -10.46 -7.11
C THR A 64 -5.54 -10.68 -8.55
N ASP A 65 -6.85 -10.59 -8.83
CA ASP A 65 -7.34 -11.01 -10.13
C ASP A 65 -6.91 -10.03 -11.22
N ILE A 66 -7.22 -8.73 -11.07
CA ILE A 66 -6.89 -7.73 -12.10
C ILE A 66 -5.38 -7.45 -12.10
N LEU A 67 -4.82 -7.00 -10.98
CA LEU A 67 -3.43 -6.52 -10.96
C LEU A 67 -2.41 -7.64 -11.15
N ARG A 68 -2.53 -8.76 -10.40
CA ARG A 68 -1.57 -9.86 -10.49
C ARG A 68 -1.81 -10.74 -11.71
N ASN A 69 -3.06 -11.23 -11.88
CA ASN A 69 -3.32 -12.28 -12.86
C ASN A 69 -3.56 -11.71 -14.26
N GLU A 70 -4.35 -10.63 -14.40
CA GLU A 70 -4.67 -10.09 -15.73
C GLU A 70 -3.58 -9.15 -16.24
N LEU A 71 -3.01 -8.26 -15.39
CA LEU A 71 -1.95 -7.31 -15.78
C LEU A 71 -0.52 -7.86 -15.59
N GLY A 72 -0.35 -9.01 -14.92
CA GLY A 72 0.94 -9.66 -14.72
C GLY A 72 1.90 -8.90 -13.79
N PHE A 73 1.39 -8.12 -12.83
CA PHE A 73 2.25 -7.36 -11.92
C PHE A 73 2.90 -8.26 -10.87
N GLU A 74 4.22 -8.39 -10.89
CA GLU A 74 5.00 -9.20 -9.95
C GLU A 74 5.69 -8.37 -8.84
N GLY A 75 5.60 -7.04 -8.91
CA GLY A 75 6.24 -6.14 -7.96
C GLY A 75 5.51 -6.05 -6.60
N VAL A 76 5.91 -5.09 -5.79
CA VAL A 76 5.37 -4.87 -4.44
C VAL A 76 4.10 -4.02 -4.49
N VAL A 77 3.05 -4.44 -3.81
CA VAL A 77 1.83 -3.65 -3.59
C VAL A 77 1.87 -3.04 -2.19
N ILE A 78 1.78 -1.71 -2.13
CA ILE A 78 1.67 -0.95 -0.88
C ILE A 78 0.29 -0.31 -0.78
N THR A 79 -0.28 -0.19 0.41
CA THR A 79 -1.53 0.54 0.59
C THR A 79 -1.31 2.05 0.60
N ASP A 80 -2.35 2.84 0.36
CA ASP A 80 -2.45 4.19 0.90
C ASP A 80 -2.62 4.11 2.43
N SER A 81 -2.63 5.25 3.13
CA SER A 81 -2.69 5.29 4.60
C SER A 81 -3.91 4.54 5.15
N MET A 82 -3.66 3.48 5.91
CA MET A 82 -4.71 2.67 6.56
C MET A 82 -5.48 3.44 7.66
N GLN A 83 -5.01 4.63 8.05
CA GLN A 83 -5.70 5.51 9.00
C GLN A 83 -6.77 6.39 8.34
N MET A 84 -6.84 6.44 7.01
CA MET A 84 -7.85 7.23 6.32
C MET A 84 -9.26 6.77 6.70
N GLN A 85 -10.19 7.73 6.81
CA GLN A 85 -11.56 7.47 7.28
C GLN A 85 -12.30 6.43 6.43
N ALA A 86 -12.02 6.38 5.13
CA ALA A 86 -12.57 5.34 4.24
C ALA A 86 -12.29 3.90 4.75
N ILE A 87 -11.22 3.70 5.49
CA ILE A 87 -10.86 2.40 6.09
C ILE A 87 -11.24 2.38 7.58
N SER A 88 -10.68 3.31 8.35
CA SER A 88 -10.74 3.27 9.81
C SER A 88 -12.17 3.40 10.37
N SER A 89 -13.01 4.23 9.75
CA SER A 89 -14.38 4.45 10.20
C SER A 89 -15.35 3.34 9.77
N HIS A 90 -15.17 2.79 8.57
CA HIS A 90 -16.11 1.80 8.02
C HIS A 90 -15.74 0.35 8.37
N VAL A 91 -14.46 0.00 8.24
CA VAL A 91 -13.98 -1.38 8.42
C VAL A 91 -13.36 -1.58 9.81
N GLY A 92 -12.58 -0.61 10.25
CA GLY A 92 -11.75 -0.69 11.45
C GLY A 92 -10.40 -1.36 11.16
N SER A 93 -9.35 -0.91 11.88
CA SER A 93 -7.95 -1.24 11.56
C SER A 93 -7.64 -2.73 11.57
N GLU A 94 -8.12 -3.48 12.56
CA GLU A 94 -7.80 -4.91 12.70
C GLU A 94 -8.29 -5.73 11.49
N LEU A 95 -9.57 -5.62 11.16
CA LEU A 95 -10.16 -6.34 10.03
C LEU A 95 -9.59 -5.83 8.70
N ALA A 96 -9.39 -4.51 8.57
CA ALA A 96 -8.86 -3.93 7.34
C ALA A 96 -7.45 -4.43 7.02
N ASN A 97 -6.56 -4.59 8.01
CA ASN A 97 -5.23 -5.12 7.81
C ASN A 97 -5.27 -6.57 7.31
N ILE A 98 -6.12 -7.41 7.90
CA ILE A 98 -6.30 -8.81 7.47
C ILE A 98 -6.84 -8.88 6.04
N LEU A 99 -7.88 -8.09 5.72
CA LEU A 99 -8.45 -8.05 4.38
C LEU A 99 -7.45 -7.57 3.33
N ALA A 100 -6.66 -6.52 3.64
CA ALA A 100 -5.64 -6.00 2.74
C ALA A 100 -4.57 -7.05 2.41
N ILE A 101 -4.04 -7.74 3.44
CA ILE A 101 -3.05 -8.81 3.25
C ILE A 101 -3.63 -9.92 2.37
N ASN A 102 -4.85 -10.39 2.68
CA ASN A 102 -5.52 -11.43 1.91
C ASN A 102 -5.88 -11.00 0.48
N ALA A 103 -6.13 -9.71 0.28
CA ALA A 103 -6.36 -9.16 -1.06
C ALA A 103 -5.12 -9.13 -1.96
N GLY A 104 -3.91 -9.17 -1.38
CA GLY A 104 -2.65 -9.19 -2.14
C GLY A 104 -1.70 -8.03 -1.84
N VAL A 105 -1.95 -7.24 -0.79
CA VAL A 105 -1.04 -6.19 -0.30
C VAL A 105 0.20 -6.82 0.31
N ASP A 106 1.37 -6.24 0.03
CA ASP A 106 2.66 -6.68 0.59
C ASP A 106 3.16 -5.73 1.69
N ILE A 107 2.79 -4.46 1.65
CA ILE A 107 3.16 -3.45 2.67
C ILE A 107 1.93 -2.66 3.09
N LEU A 108 1.64 -2.67 4.39
CA LEU A 108 0.60 -1.83 5.00
C LEU A 108 1.21 -0.48 5.41
N LEU A 109 0.76 0.61 4.78
CA LEU A 109 1.28 1.94 5.06
C LEU A 109 0.49 2.63 6.18
N MET A 110 1.19 3.26 7.11
CA MET A 110 0.60 4.08 8.18
C MET A 110 -0.59 3.41 8.88
N CYS A 111 -0.42 2.19 9.37
CA CYS A 111 -1.46 1.50 10.15
C CYS A 111 -1.75 2.21 11.49
N THR A 112 -0.80 2.97 12.00
CA THR A 112 -0.93 3.82 13.19
C THR A 112 0.00 5.01 13.12
N SER A 113 -0.30 6.09 13.85
CA SER A 113 0.60 7.23 14.00
C SER A 113 1.58 6.97 15.14
N LEU A 114 2.87 7.07 14.85
CA LEU A 114 3.94 6.99 15.84
C LEU A 114 4.47 8.42 16.10
N ARG A 115 3.87 9.12 17.05
CA ARG A 115 4.24 10.50 17.41
C ARG A 115 5.09 10.56 18.68
N SER A 116 5.11 9.51 19.45
CA SER A 116 5.84 9.38 20.71
C SER A 116 6.18 7.92 21.01
N LEU A 117 7.11 7.67 21.93
CA LEU A 117 7.43 6.31 22.40
C LEU A 117 6.21 5.58 23.01
N LYS A 118 5.20 6.30 23.49
CA LYS A 118 3.97 5.70 24.02
C LYS A 118 3.12 5.04 22.92
N ASP A 119 3.34 5.40 21.67
CA ASP A 119 2.62 4.84 20.53
C ASP A 119 3.19 3.48 20.06
N GLU A 120 4.35 3.07 20.58
CA GLU A 120 4.96 1.76 20.28
C GLU A 120 4.00 0.61 20.59
N ALA A 121 3.27 0.70 21.71
CA ALA A 121 2.27 -0.30 22.08
C ALA A 121 1.17 -0.47 21.02
N LYS A 122 0.80 0.59 20.30
CA LYS A 122 -0.18 0.53 19.20
C LYS A 122 0.36 -0.25 18.02
N LEU A 123 1.63 -0.02 17.65
CA LEU A 123 2.28 -0.77 16.57
C LEU A 123 2.40 -2.24 16.94
N LYS A 124 2.83 -2.53 18.19
CA LYS A 124 2.90 -3.89 18.68
C LYS A 124 1.54 -4.59 18.60
N ALA A 125 0.46 -3.95 19.03
CA ALA A 125 -0.88 -4.53 18.97
C ALA A 125 -1.33 -4.85 17.52
N ILE A 126 -0.93 -4.05 16.53
CA ILE A 126 -1.20 -4.33 15.11
C ILE A 126 -0.43 -5.58 14.67
N ILE A 127 0.85 -5.69 15.03
CA ILE A 127 1.69 -6.85 14.70
C ILE A 127 1.11 -8.10 15.36
N ASP A 128 0.79 -8.04 16.66
CA ASP A 128 0.21 -9.16 17.42
C ASP A 128 -1.13 -9.62 16.80
N ASN A 129 -1.96 -8.70 16.32
CA ASN A 129 -3.21 -9.02 15.63
C ASN A 129 -2.95 -9.78 14.31
N ILE A 130 -1.97 -9.36 13.51
CA ILE A 130 -1.59 -10.04 12.27
C ILE A 130 -1.02 -11.43 12.58
N VAL A 131 -0.14 -11.55 13.57
CA VAL A 131 0.42 -12.84 14.02
C VAL A 131 -0.70 -13.79 14.43
N SER A 132 -1.63 -13.35 15.30
CA SER A 132 -2.78 -14.15 15.69
C SER A 132 -3.66 -14.54 14.50
N ALA A 133 -3.82 -13.65 13.51
CA ALA A 133 -4.58 -13.97 12.31
C ALA A 133 -3.91 -15.03 11.43
N VAL A 134 -2.58 -15.14 11.47
CA VAL A 134 -1.84 -16.23 10.82
C VAL A 134 -1.98 -17.53 11.63
N GLU A 135 -1.81 -17.46 12.95
CA GLU A 135 -1.89 -18.63 13.83
C GLU A 135 -3.28 -19.30 13.81
N ASP A 136 -4.35 -18.52 13.69
CA ASP A 136 -5.72 -19.03 13.61
C ASP A 136 -6.22 -19.27 12.17
N GLY A 137 -5.34 -19.10 11.17
CA GLY A 137 -5.62 -19.43 9.76
C GLY A 137 -6.45 -18.39 9.00
N ARG A 138 -6.73 -17.21 9.58
CA ARG A 138 -7.39 -16.09 8.86
C ARG A 138 -6.49 -15.48 7.79
N ILE A 139 -5.17 -15.58 7.95
CA ILE A 139 -4.17 -15.23 6.94
C ILE A 139 -3.33 -16.49 6.69
N PRO A 140 -3.28 -17.03 5.46
CA PRO A 140 -2.38 -18.15 5.15
C PRO A 140 -0.92 -17.74 5.32
N MET A 141 -0.09 -18.61 5.91
CA MET A 141 1.36 -18.35 6.08
C MET A 141 2.03 -18.08 4.72
N GLU A 142 1.64 -18.83 3.70
CA GLU A 142 2.15 -18.69 2.33
C GLU A 142 1.96 -17.26 1.81
N ARG A 143 0.88 -16.57 2.23
CA ARG A 143 0.63 -15.18 1.84
C ARG A 143 1.65 -14.21 2.45
N ILE A 144 2.08 -14.49 3.69
CA ILE A 144 3.15 -13.73 4.37
C ILE A 144 4.51 -13.98 3.68
N ASP A 145 4.81 -15.24 3.38
CA ASP A 145 6.05 -15.63 2.70
C ASP A 145 6.16 -14.98 1.31
N GLU A 146 5.09 -14.97 0.53
CA GLU A 146 5.03 -14.30 -0.76
C GLU A 146 5.31 -12.79 -0.65
N SER A 147 4.68 -12.10 0.31
CA SER A 147 4.91 -10.67 0.55
C SER A 147 6.36 -10.40 0.94
N THR A 148 6.87 -11.17 1.89
CA THR A 148 8.24 -11.05 2.36
C THR A 148 9.22 -11.23 1.21
N LEU A 149 9.02 -12.26 0.39
CA LEU A 149 9.87 -12.54 -0.77
C LEU A 149 9.86 -11.38 -1.80
N ARG A 150 8.69 -10.80 -2.10
CA ARG A 150 8.59 -9.64 -3.01
C ARG A 150 9.35 -8.44 -2.46
N VAL A 151 9.18 -8.13 -1.17
CA VAL A 151 9.89 -7.01 -0.52
C VAL A 151 11.41 -7.24 -0.51
N LEU A 152 11.87 -8.46 -0.18
CA LEU A 152 13.29 -8.79 -0.19
C LEU A 152 13.90 -8.73 -1.60
N LYS A 153 13.20 -9.23 -2.62
CA LYS A 153 13.61 -9.12 -4.03
C LYS A 153 13.74 -7.66 -4.45
N LEU A 154 12.77 -6.80 -4.07
CA LEU A 154 12.83 -5.36 -4.36
C LEU A 154 14.04 -4.72 -3.69
N LYS A 155 14.27 -4.96 -2.40
CA LYS A 155 15.43 -4.43 -1.66
C LYS A 155 16.76 -4.87 -2.30
N LYS A 156 16.85 -6.14 -2.72
CA LYS A 156 18.03 -6.66 -3.42
C LYS A 156 18.24 -5.96 -4.76
N ALA A 157 17.20 -5.81 -5.56
CA ALA A 157 17.25 -5.14 -6.86
C ALA A 157 17.67 -3.66 -6.76
N LEU A 158 17.38 -3.02 -5.62
CA LEU A 158 17.81 -1.64 -5.30
C LEU A 158 19.19 -1.56 -4.63
N GLY A 159 19.90 -2.68 -4.44
CA GLY A 159 21.22 -2.71 -3.79
C GLY A 159 21.20 -2.38 -2.29
N LEU A 160 20.05 -2.45 -1.63
CA LEU A 160 19.93 -1.99 -0.23
C LEU A 160 20.62 -2.91 0.78
N PHE A 161 20.99 -4.13 0.39
CA PHE A 161 21.76 -5.05 1.26
C PHE A 161 23.26 -4.80 1.22
N ASP A 162 23.75 -4.21 0.13
CA ASP A 162 25.17 -3.98 -0.12
C ASP A 162 25.52 -2.48 -0.02
N ALA A 163 24.54 -1.64 0.37
CA ALA A 163 24.75 -0.21 0.50
C ALA A 163 25.77 0.07 1.63
N PRO A 164 26.83 0.86 1.39
CA PRO A 164 27.75 1.27 2.45
C PRO A 164 26.99 2.07 3.52
N ALA A 165 27.50 2.03 4.75
CA ALA A 165 26.97 2.86 5.81
C ALA A 165 27.02 4.34 5.37
N ILE A 166 25.88 5.04 5.53
CA ILE A 166 25.80 6.46 5.17
C ILE A 166 26.63 7.25 6.18
N ASP A 167 27.62 7.98 5.69
CA ASP A 167 28.26 9.03 6.47
C ASP A 167 27.26 10.18 6.64
N VAL A 168 26.64 10.22 7.82
CA VAL A 168 25.58 11.19 8.13
C VAL A 168 26.11 12.62 8.09
N GLU A 169 27.34 12.89 8.54
CA GLU A 169 27.92 14.22 8.55
C GLU A 169 28.15 14.72 7.11
N ALA A 170 28.73 13.88 6.27
CA ALA A 170 28.92 14.18 4.85
C ALA A 170 27.59 14.35 4.11
N ALA A 171 26.59 13.53 4.40
CA ALA A 171 25.25 13.62 3.81
C ALA A 171 24.54 14.93 4.21
N VAL A 172 24.62 15.33 5.47
CA VAL A 172 24.06 16.60 5.98
C VAL A 172 24.78 17.80 5.35
N ALA A 173 26.12 17.78 5.31
CA ALA A 173 26.91 18.86 4.68
C ALA A 173 26.55 19.01 3.19
N ASN A 174 26.40 17.89 2.46
CA ASN A 174 25.97 17.90 1.07
C ASN A 174 24.55 18.43 0.91
N ALA A 175 23.61 17.99 1.74
CA ALA A 175 22.24 18.50 1.72
C ALA A 175 22.18 20.01 1.96
N LEU A 176 22.92 20.53 2.96
CA LEU A 176 22.99 21.96 3.25
C LEU A 176 23.61 22.78 2.11
N SER A 177 24.49 22.20 1.31
CA SER A 177 25.05 22.86 0.12
C SER A 177 24.10 22.94 -1.06
N ILE A 178 23.13 22.01 -1.16
CA ILE A 178 22.19 21.90 -2.27
C ILE A 178 20.85 22.57 -1.95
N VAL A 179 20.30 22.30 -0.75
CA VAL A 179 18.99 22.82 -0.33
C VAL A 179 19.04 24.34 -0.19
N GLY A 180 18.24 25.04 -1.00
CA GLY A 180 18.17 26.50 -1.00
C GLY A 180 19.39 27.18 -1.62
N CYS A 181 20.23 26.49 -2.39
CA CYS A 181 21.28 27.11 -3.18
C CYS A 181 20.70 28.08 -4.22
N GLN A 182 21.54 28.94 -4.79
CA GLN A 182 21.10 30.01 -5.66
C GLN A 182 20.35 29.50 -6.90
N GLU A 183 20.78 28.35 -7.44
CA GLU A 183 20.15 27.70 -8.59
C GLU A 183 18.75 27.16 -8.26
N ASN A 184 18.59 26.51 -7.10
CA ASN A 184 17.29 26.00 -6.65
C ASN A 184 16.30 27.14 -6.35
N ARG A 185 16.75 28.24 -5.75
CA ARG A 185 15.94 29.43 -5.53
C ARG A 185 15.58 30.16 -6.84
N ALA A 186 16.43 30.07 -7.86
CA ALA A 186 16.10 30.60 -9.19
C ALA A 186 15.01 29.74 -9.86
N ALA A 187 15.07 28.43 -9.72
CA ALA A 187 14.03 27.52 -10.25
C ALA A 187 12.65 27.73 -9.57
N GLU A 188 12.62 27.94 -8.23
CA GLU A 188 11.39 28.28 -7.51
C GLU A 188 10.67 29.53 -8.04
N ARG A 189 11.41 30.50 -8.58
CA ARG A 189 10.83 31.75 -9.11
C ARG A 189 10.24 31.60 -10.51
N LEU A 190 10.43 30.44 -11.15
CA LEU A 190 9.93 30.14 -12.49
C LEU A 190 8.61 29.37 -12.47
N ILE A 191 8.15 28.94 -11.30
CA ILE A 191 6.87 28.26 -11.05
C ILE A 191 5.86 29.27 -10.50
#